data_845d08ddbf3086e07858aed56198e0b8
#
_entry.id   845d08ddbf3086e07858aed56198e0b8
#
_cell.length_a   1.000
_cell.length_b   1.000
_cell.length_c   1.000
_cell.angle_alpha   90.00
_cell.angle_beta   90.00
_cell.angle_gamma   90.00
#
_symmetry.space_group_name_H-M   'P 1'
#
loop_
_entity.id
_entity.type
_entity.pdbx_description
1 polymer ?
#
loop_
_entity_poly.entity_id
_entity_poly.type
_entity_poly.pdbx_seq_one_letter_code
_entity_poly.pdbx_strand_id
1 'polypeptide(L)'
;MCIRDRGKENEPCDHKYDVTGSLCENNDKFAIDRMLPKIDIGDYIAIHDTGAHGFAMGYNYNGKLKSAELLLKEDGSVELIRRAETPKDYFATFDCFDIYNKINFDV
;
A
#
# COMPACT_ATOMS: atom_id res chain seq x y z
N MET A 1 15.52 4.92 -3.32
CA MET A 1 14.28 4.75 -2.53
C MET A 1 14.66 4.56 -1.07
N CYS A 2 14.13 5.34 -0.17
CA CYS A 2 14.38 5.24 1.26
C CYS A 2 13.22 4.48 1.93
N ILE A 3 13.55 3.51 2.75
CA ILE A 3 12.58 2.71 3.51
C ILE A 3 12.89 2.92 4.98
N ARG A 4 11.87 3.23 5.78
CA ARG A 4 12.02 3.46 7.21
C ARG A 4 10.91 2.77 7.99
N ASP A 5 11.25 2.25 9.16
CA ASP A 5 10.28 1.79 10.14
C ASP A 5 9.87 2.97 11.02
N ARG A 6 8.58 3.18 11.14
CA ARG A 6 8.00 4.27 11.90
C ARG A 6 8.40 4.19 13.38
N GLY A 7 8.97 5.28 13.88
CA GLY A 7 9.39 5.39 15.29
C GLY A 7 10.73 4.77 15.61
N LYS A 8 11.42 4.19 14.62
CA LYS A 8 12.73 3.55 14.77
C LYS A 8 13.82 4.18 13.91
N GLU A 9 13.63 5.43 13.51
CA GLU A 9 14.51 6.13 12.55
C GLU A 9 15.94 6.28 13.08
N ASN A 10 16.11 6.31 14.40
CA ASN A 10 17.41 6.47 15.05
C ASN A 10 17.98 5.17 15.62
N GLU A 11 17.30 4.05 15.44
CA GLU A 11 17.81 2.74 15.89
C GLU A 11 18.84 2.18 14.91
N PRO A 12 19.77 1.31 15.39
CA PRO A 12 20.77 0.71 14.53
C PRO A 12 20.14 -0.19 13.47
N CYS A 13 20.59 -0.07 12.22
CA CYS A 13 20.17 -0.91 11.10
C CYS A 13 21.02 -2.19 11.08
N ASP A 14 20.75 -3.11 11.96
CA ASP A 14 21.53 -4.33 12.19
C ASP A 14 20.81 -5.64 11.81
N HIS A 15 19.62 -5.53 11.25
CA HIS A 15 18.83 -6.65 10.76
C HIS A 15 18.67 -6.59 9.25
N LYS A 16 18.83 -7.74 8.59
CA LYS A 16 18.71 -7.85 7.14
C LYS A 16 17.30 -8.33 6.77
N TYR A 17 16.63 -7.59 5.89
CA TYR A 17 15.28 -7.90 5.43
C TYR A 17 15.16 -7.84 3.91
N ASP A 18 14.30 -8.70 3.39
CA ASP A 18 13.63 -8.49 2.11
C ASP A 18 12.29 -7.80 2.41
N VAL A 19 12.03 -6.70 1.74
CA VAL A 19 10.75 -5.98 1.87
C VAL A 19 9.89 -6.34 0.67
N THR A 20 8.87 -7.17 0.90
CA THR A 20 8.03 -7.73 -0.15
C THR A 20 6.59 -7.31 0.00
N GLY A 21 5.84 -7.39 -1.10
CA GLY A 21 4.38 -7.34 -1.06
C GLY A 21 3.78 -8.73 -0.81
N SER A 22 2.47 -8.83 -1.02
CA SER A 22 1.70 -10.06 -0.76
C SER A 22 1.14 -10.69 -2.04
N LEU A 23 1.64 -10.33 -3.21
CA LEU A 23 1.19 -10.87 -4.49
C LEU A 23 1.86 -12.20 -4.83
N CYS A 24 1.19 -13.03 -5.63
CA CYS A 24 1.77 -14.23 -6.25
C CYS A 24 2.70 -13.84 -7.40
N GLU A 25 3.72 -13.05 -7.12
CA GLU A 25 4.62 -12.48 -8.11
C GLU A 25 6.01 -12.32 -7.50
N ASN A 26 7.02 -12.93 -8.14
CA ASN A 26 8.40 -12.93 -7.64
C ASN A 26 9.02 -11.54 -7.60
N ASN A 27 8.55 -10.61 -8.42
CA ASN A 27 9.06 -9.25 -8.49
C ASN A 27 8.33 -8.26 -7.57
N ASP A 28 7.39 -8.74 -6.76
CA ASP A 28 6.67 -7.91 -5.78
C ASP A 28 7.55 -7.63 -4.56
N LYS A 29 8.61 -6.88 -4.79
CA LYS A 29 9.63 -6.54 -3.79
C LYS A 29 10.03 -5.08 -3.88
N PHE A 30 10.13 -4.42 -2.74
CA PHE A 30 10.70 -3.07 -2.63
C PHE A 30 12.19 -3.10 -2.38
N ALA A 31 12.69 -4.10 -1.69
CA ALA A 31 14.10 -4.24 -1.38
C ALA A 31 14.47 -5.70 -1.10
N ILE A 32 15.73 -6.02 -1.38
CA ILE A 32 16.35 -7.31 -1.09
C ILE A 32 17.60 -7.04 -0.26
N ASP A 33 17.84 -7.86 0.76
CA ASP A 33 19.01 -7.76 1.65
C ASP A 33 19.20 -6.36 2.26
N ARG A 34 18.10 -5.71 2.62
CA ARG A 34 18.10 -4.36 3.19
C ARG A 34 18.38 -4.40 4.68
N MET A 35 19.37 -3.61 5.11
CA MET A 35 19.65 -3.43 6.53
C MET A 35 18.69 -2.39 7.12
N LEU A 36 17.92 -2.81 8.10
CA LEU A 36 16.93 -1.98 8.80
C LEU A 36 17.01 -2.27 10.31
N PRO A 37 16.44 -1.42 11.15
CA PRO A 37 16.20 -1.76 12.55
C PRO A 37 15.32 -3.01 12.65
N LYS A 38 15.32 -3.66 13.81
CA LYS A 38 14.44 -4.80 14.07
C LYS A 38 12.98 -4.41 13.84
N ILE A 39 12.30 -5.18 12.98
CA ILE A 39 10.89 -4.96 12.63
C ILE A 39 10.06 -6.06 13.30
N ASP A 40 8.99 -5.67 13.96
CA ASP A 40 8.03 -6.57 14.59
C ASP A 40 6.71 -6.59 13.83
N ILE A 41 5.93 -7.63 14.01
CA ILE A 41 4.57 -7.72 13.43
C ILE A 41 3.72 -6.57 13.97
N GLY A 42 3.08 -5.83 13.08
CA GLY A 42 2.29 -4.65 13.42
C GLY A 42 3.02 -3.32 13.22
N ASP A 43 4.31 -3.35 12.94
CA ASP A 43 5.07 -2.15 12.61
C ASP A 43 4.65 -1.56 11.26
N TYR A 44 4.83 -0.25 11.11
CA TYR A 44 4.55 0.48 9.88
C TYR A 44 5.84 0.83 9.16
N ILE A 45 5.91 0.46 7.90
CA ILE A 45 7.05 0.78 7.03
C ILE A 45 6.67 1.94 6.11
N ALA A 46 7.48 2.98 6.12
CA ALA A 46 7.35 4.11 5.21
C ALA A 46 8.33 3.99 4.06
N ILE A 47 7.81 4.00 2.83
CA ILE A 47 8.61 4.02 1.61
C ILE A 47 8.56 5.43 1.07
N HIS A 48 9.71 6.11 1.09
CA HIS A 48 9.81 7.51 0.71
C HIS A 48 9.88 7.70 -0.80
N ASP A 49 9.49 8.91 -1.25
CA ASP A 49 9.66 9.38 -2.63
C ASP A 49 8.90 8.53 -3.67
N THR A 50 7.75 7.99 -3.28
CA THR A 50 6.91 7.15 -4.15
C THR A 50 5.53 7.73 -4.46
N GLY A 51 5.16 8.86 -3.83
CA GLY A 51 3.81 9.42 -3.93
C GLY A 51 3.41 9.83 -5.35
N ALA A 52 4.35 10.31 -6.14
CA ALA A 52 4.06 10.81 -7.48
C ALA A 52 3.59 9.72 -8.46
N HIS A 53 3.96 8.46 -8.26
CA HIS A 53 3.61 7.37 -9.17
C HIS A 53 3.08 6.11 -8.46
N GLY A 54 3.13 6.06 -7.15
CA GLY A 54 2.74 4.86 -6.40
C GLY A 54 1.32 4.39 -6.67
N PHE A 55 0.36 5.31 -6.72
CA PHE A 55 -1.02 4.97 -7.07
C PHE A 55 -1.17 4.69 -8.59
N ALA A 56 -0.59 5.53 -9.44
CA ALA A 56 -0.74 5.43 -10.89
C ALA A 56 -0.17 4.13 -11.46
N MET A 57 0.90 3.62 -10.88
CA MET A 57 1.50 2.33 -11.27
C MET A 57 0.89 1.13 -10.54
N GLY A 58 -0.01 1.36 -9.61
CA GLY A 58 -0.73 0.30 -8.93
C GLY A 58 -1.69 -0.44 -9.86
N TYR A 59 -1.98 -1.69 -9.54
CA TYR A 59 -2.89 -2.55 -10.29
C TYR A 59 -3.64 -3.48 -9.33
N ASN A 60 -4.65 -4.15 -9.86
CA ASN A 60 -5.52 -5.00 -9.05
C ASN A 60 -5.19 -6.50 -9.17
N TYR A 61 -3.94 -6.83 -9.39
CA TYR A 61 -3.51 -8.23 -9.47
C TYR A 61 -3.86 -8.99 -8.20
N ASN A 62 -4.30 -10.22 -8.33
CA ASN A 62 -4.86 -11.06 -7.26
C ASN A 62 -6.10 -10.45 -6.58
N GLY A 63 -6.83 -9.58 -7.26
CA GLY A 63 -8.02 -8.94 -6.71
C GLY A 63 -7.73 -7.93 -5.60
N LYS A 64 -6.50 -7.45 -5.48
CA LYS A 64 -6.13 -6.42 -4.50
C LYS A 64 -6.75 -5.08 -4.87
N LEU A 65 -7.42 -4.47 -3.91
CA LEU A 65 -7.98 -3.13 -4.05
C LEU A 65 -6.90 -2.09 -3.79
N LYS A 66 -6.97 -0.97 -4.51
CA LYS A 66 -6.03 0.14 -4.31
C LYS A 66 -6.36 0.90 -3.02
N SER A 67 -5.31 1.33 -2.33
CA SER A 67 -5.41 2.09 -1.10
C SER A 67 -5.84 3.54 -1.34
N ALA A 68 -6.19 4.23 -0.26
CA ALA A 68 -6.45 5.67 -0.29
C ALA A 68 -5.17 6.46 -0.61
N GLU A 69 -5.36 7.66 -1.14
CA GLU A 69 -4.32 8.68 -1.25
C GLU A 69 -4.62 9.83 -0.30
N LEU A 70 -3.59 10.23 0.43
CA LEU A 70 -3.65 11.33 1.37
C LEU A 70 -2.66 12.41 0.96
N LEU A 71 -3.06 13.65 1.10
CA LEU A 71 -2.17 14.79 0.91
C LEU A 71 -1.70 15.29 2.27
N LEU A 72 -0.39 15.18 2.53
CA LEU A 72 0.24 15.80 3.67
C LEU A 72 0.56 17.26 3.32
N LYS A 73 -0.09 18.19 4.02
CA LYS A 73 0.10 19.62 3.81
C LYS A 73 1.30 20.16 4.60
N GLU A 74 1.77 21.33 4.21
CA GLU A 74 2.91 21.99 4.85
C GLU A 74 2.67 22.30 6.33
N ASP A 75 1.42 22.54 6.74
CA ASP A 75 1.04 22.77 8.14
C ASP A 75 0.98 21.47 8.98
N GLY A 76 1.27 20.32 8.38
CA GLY A 76 1.22 19.00 9.01
C GLY A 76 -0.17 18.35 9.00
N SER A 77 -1.20 19.03 8.50
CA SER A 77 -2.52 18.43 8.33
C SER A 77 -2.56 17.44 7.17
N VAL A 78 -3.51 16.51 7.22
CA VAL A 78 -3.69 15.46 6.21
C VAL A 78 -5.07 15.58 5.61
N GLU A 79 -5.14 15.57 4.29
CA GLU A 79 -6.39 15.61 3.53
C GLU A 79 -6.55 14.33 2.71
N LEU A 80 -7.74 13.73 2.77
CA LEU A 80 -8.09 12.60 1.91
C LEU A 80 -8.40 13.13 0.50
N ILE A 81 -7.52 12.86 -0.46
CA ILE A 81 -7.69 13.29 -1.86
C ILE A 81 -8.26 12.19 -2.74
N ARG A 82 -8.11 10.94 -2.34
CA ARG A 82 -8.72 9.79 -3.01
C ARG A 82 -9.06 8.73 -1.97
N ARG A 83 -10.32 8.32 -1.90
CA ARG A 83 -10.72 7.23 -1.02
C ARG A 83 -10.15 5.89 -1.49
N ALA A 84 -10.03 4.93 -0.58
CA ALA A 84 -9.67 3.57 -0.94
C ALA A 84 -10.73 2.94 -1.86
N GLU A 85 -10.31 2.05 -2.73
CA GLU A 85 -11.22 1.26 -3.55
C GLU A 85 -12.05 0.30 -2.70
N THR A 86 -13.27 0.09 -3.16
CA THR A 86 -14.19 -0.94 -2.64
C THR A 86 -14.38 -2.02 -3.70
N PRO A 87 -14.94 -3.19 -3.36
CA PRO A 87 -15.30 -4.20 -4.37
C PRO A 87 -16.21 -3.64 -5.46
N LYS A 88 -17.05 -2.68 -5.12
CA LYS A 88 -17.91 -2.00 -6.08
C LYS A 88 -17.14 -1.27 -7.17
N ASP A 89 -16.03 -0.63 -6.82
CA ASP A 89 -15.14 0.01 -7.79
C ASP A 89 -14.46 -1.01 -8.71
N TYR A 90 -14.05 -2.13 -8.15
CA TYR A 90 -13.41 -3.20 -8.89
C TYR A 90 -14.31 -3.79 -9.99
N PHE A 91 -15.61 -3.89 -9.72
CA PHE A 91 -16.60 -4.42 -10.64
C PHE A 91 -17.37 -3.33 -11.41
N ALA A 92 -16.98 -2.07 -11.31
CA ALA A 92 -17.73 -0.94 -11.85
C ALA A 92 -17.92 -0.98 -13.38
N THR A 93 -17.04 -1.65 -14.13
CA THR A 93 -17.12 -1.75 -15.59
C THR A 93 -17.94 -2.94 -16.09
N PHE A 94 -18.44 -3.77 -15.19
CA PHE A 94 -19.36 -4.86 -15.55
C PHE A 94 -20.76 -4.27 -15.72
N ASP A 95 -21.32 -4.37 -16.91
CA ASP A 95 -22.66 -3.88 -17.25
C ASP A 95 -23.70 -4.98 -17.38
N CYS A 96 -23.26 -6.22 -17.59
CA CYS A 96 -24.14 -7.39 -17.77
C CYS A 96 -24.39 -8.19 -16.47
N PHE A 97 -23.77 -7.82 -15.38
CA PHE A 97 -23.93 -8.51 -14.11
C PHE A 97 -24.58 -7.63 -13.07
N ASP A 98 -25.72 -8.06 -12.59
CA ASP A 98 -26.36 -7.49 -11.42
C ASP A 98 -25.75 -8.04 -10.13
N ILE A 99 -24.41 -8.09 -10.13
CA ILE A 99 -23.65 -8.74 -9.08
C ILE A 99 -23.79 -8.02 -7.74
N TYR A 100 -23.91 -6.68 -7.80
CA TYR A 100 -24.09 -5.86 -6.61
C TYR A 100 -25.42 -6.07 -5.89
N ASN A 101 -26.45 -6.41 -6.67
CA ASN A 101 -27.76 -6.64 -6.10
C ASN A 101 -27.91 -8.07 -5.55
N LYS A 102 -26.97 -8.96 -5.89
CA LYS A 102 -26.98 -10.36 -5.48
C LYS A 102 -25.98 -10.69 -4.40
N ILE A 103 -24.93 -9.91 -4.27
CA ILE A 103 -23.85 -10.10 -3.30
C ILE A 103 -23.77 -8.87 -2.42
N ASN A 104 -24.01 -9.03 -1.13
CA ASN A 104 -23.75 -7.97 -0.16
C ASN A 104 -22.23 -7.84 0.04
N PHE A 105 -21.66 -6.76 -0.48
CA PHE A 105 -20.32 -6.35 -0.13
C PHE A 105 -20.39 -5.44 1.09
N ASP A 106 -20.43 -6.00 2.28
CA ASP A 106 -20.28 -5.26 3.52
C ASP A 106 -18.83 -4.80 3.67
N VAL A 107 -18.63 -3.52 3.55
CA VAL A 107 -17.32 -2.88 3.65
C VAL A 107 -17.26 -2.00 4.89
#